data_adf3e4e0256897cb9d797df2fcbd75c6
#
_entry.id   adf3e4e0256897cb9d797df2fcbd75c6
#
_cell.length_a   1.000
_cell.length_b   1.000
_cell.length_c   1.000
_cell.angle_alpha   90.00
_cell.angle_beta   90.00
_cell.angle_gamma   90.00
#
_symmetry.space_group_name_H-M   'P 1'
#
loop_
_entity.id
_entity.type
_entity.pdbx_description
1 polymer ?
#
loop_
_entity_poly.entity_id
_entity_poly.type
_entity_poly.pdbx_seq_one_letter_code
_entity_poly.pdbx_strand_id
1 'polypeptide(L)'
;MFINDISHLFSHMVRRENERRGISESYRKVLMFLSHDDGVSQLTLVQKTRLTAPTISVALAKMESEGLVERRCDDEDMRRMKVYITEKGRAVDDSMRARCREVEQIMQAGLTEQELEGLTAALRKILENMIESEENK
;
A
#
# COMPACT_ATOMS: atom_id res chain seq x y z
N MET A 1 24.15 -0.57 -3.01
CA MET A 1 24.14 0.71 -3.71
C MET A 1 23.03 1.58 -3.17
N PHE A 2 23.21 2.86 -3.15
CA PHE A 2 22.34 3.84 -2.45
C PHE A 2 20.84 3.65 -2.64
N ILE A 3 20.36 3.28 -3.83
CA ILE A 3 18.93 3.07 -4.08
C ILE A 3 18.36 1.95 -3.19
N ASN A 4 19.08 0.83 -3.07
CA ASN A 4 18.67 -0.28 -2.21
C ASN A 4 18.69 0.13 -0.73
N ASP A 5 19.72 0.84 -0.33
CA ASP A 5 19.87 1.29 1.07
C ASP A 5 18.74 2.27 1.44
N ILE A 6 18.45 3.22 0.54
CA ILE A 6 17.34 4.17 0.72
C ILE A 6 16.00 3.44 0.78
N SER A 7 15.73 2.54 -0.18
CA SER A 7 14.48 1.78 -0.22
C SER A 7 14.29 0.92 1.03
N HIS A 8 15.35 0.26 1.47
CA HIS A 8 15.33 -0.58 2.67
C HIS A 8 15.08 0.25 3.94
N LEU A 9 15.79 1.37 4.07
CA LEU A 9 15.64 2.25 5.23
C LEU A 9 14.28 2.94 5.27
N PHE A 10 13.79 3.43 4.12
CA PHE A 10 12.44 3.99 3.98
C PHE A 10 11.38 2.99 4.45
N SER A 11 11.42 1.78 3.90
CA SER A 11 10.48 0.71 4.25
C SER A 11 10.55 0.36 5.73
N HIS A 12 11.76 0.32 6.31
CA HIS A 12 11.97 0.05 7.74
C HIS A 12 11.35 1.15 8.62
N MET A 13 11.58 2.41 8.28
CA MET A 13 11.06 3.55 9.06
C MET A 13 9.53 3.58 9.04
N VAL A 14 8.92 3.43 7.85
CA VAL A 14 7.46 3.40 7.70
C VAL A 14 6.84 2.21 8.42
N ARG A 15 7.41 1.01 8.24
CA ARG A 15 6.91 -0.22 8.86
C ARG A 15 6.96 -0.16 10.37
N ARG A 16 8.07 0.27 10.94
CA ARG A 16 8.26 0.37 12.39
C ARG A 16 7.18 1.24 13.04
N GLU A 17 6.84 2.36 12.41
CA GLU A 17 5.81 3.26 12.93
C GLU A 17 4.40 2.67 12.75
N ASN A 18 4.13 1.99 11.65
CA ASN A 18 2.86 1.30 11.43
C ASN A 18 2.66 0.15 12.43
N GLU A 19 3.70 -0.65 12.67
CA GLU A 19 3.65 -1.76 13.65
C GLU A 19 3.37 -1.27 15.07
N ARG A 20 3.95 -0.14 15.48
CA ARG A 20 3.65 0.50 16.76
C ARG A 20 2.16 0.84 16.93
N ARG A 21 1.44 1.05 15.83
CA ARG A 21 0.01 1.35 15.81
C ARG A 21 -0.86 0.14 15.50
N GLY A 22 -0.27 -1.06 15.50
CA GLY A 22 -0.98 -2.30 15.24
C GLY A 22 -1.34 -2.53 13.77
N ILE A 23 -0.70 -1.83 12.84
CA ILE A 23 -0.93 -1.95 11.40
C ILE A 23 0.16 -2.86 10.83
N SER A 24 -0.21 -4.08 10.45
CA SER A 24 0.68 -5.02 9.79
C SER A 24 0.88 -4.66 8.31
N GLU A 25 1.89 -5.26 7.68
CA GLU A 25 2.17 -5.10 6.25
C GLU A 25 1.00 -5.57 5.38
N SER A 26 0.33 -6.66 5.76
CA SER A 26 -0.86 -7.14 5.05
C SER A 26 -2.01 -6.15 5.13
N TYR A 27 -2.24 -5.52 6.29
CA TYR A 27 -3.24 -4.45 6.44
C TYR A 27 -2.92 -3.27 5.54
N ARG A 28 -1.67 -2.83 5.56
CA ARG A 28 -1.21 -1.71 4.74
C ARG A 28 -1.48 -1.94 3.26
N LYS A 29 -1.10 -3.10 2.74
CA LYS A 29 -1.30 -3.45 1.32
C LYS A 29 -2.77 -3.52 0.94
N VAL A 30 -3.61 -4.12 1.77
CA VAL A 30 -5.05 -4.23 1.52
C VAL A 30 -5.71 -2.86 1.53
N LEU A 31 -5.47 -2.04 2.57
CA LEU A 31 -6.07 -0.71 2.68
C LEU A 31 -5.63 0.21 1.54
N MET A 32 -4.35 0.20 1.21
CA MET A 32 -3.80 1.00 0.12
C MET A 32 -4.44 0.61 -1.23
N PHE A 33 -4.64 -0.67 -1.48
CA PHE A 33 -5.30 -1.13 -2.70
C PHE A 33 -6.78 -0.71 -2.73
N LEU A 34 -7.53 -0.98 -1.66
CA LEU A 34 -8.95 -0.66 -1.58
C LEU A 34 -9.23 0.85 -1.61
N SER A 35 -8.30 1.67 -1.16
CA SER A 35 -8.47 3.13 -1.23
C SER A 35 -8.46 3.66 -2.66
N HIS A 36 -7.85 2.94 -3.60
CA HIS A 36 -7.81 3.27 -5.03
C HIS A 36 -8.86 2.53 -5.83
N ASP A 37 -9.12 1.26 -5.50
CA ASP A 37 -10.01 0.37 -6.23
C ASP A 37 -10.85 -0.44 -5.24
N ASP A 38 -11.93 0.16 -4.79
CA ASP A 38 -12.83 -0.38 -3.78
C ASP A 38 -13.78 -1.44 -4.36
N GLY A 39 -14.32 -2.28 -3.52
CA GLY A 39 -15.34 -3.24 -3.93
C GLY A 39 -14.83 -4.35 -4.85
N VAL A 40 -13.73 -4.98 -4.49
CA VAL A 40 -13.11 -6.08 -5.23
C VAL A 40 -13.24 -7.40 -4.50
N SER A 41 -13.09 -8.51 -5.24
CA SER A 41 -13.07 -9.84 -4.66
C SER A 41 -11.80 -10.11 -3.85
N GLN A 42 -11.88 -11.08 -2.95
CA GLN A 42 -10.69 -11.55 -2.21
C GLN A 42 -9.61 -12.09 -3.16
N LEU A 43 -10.01 -12.77 -4.25
CA LEU A 43 -9.09 -13.25 -5.28
C LEU A 43 -8.31 -12.08 -5.93
N THR A 44 -9.01 -11.00 -6.26
CA THR A 44 -8.36 -9.79 -6.79
C THR A 44 -7.32 -9.22 -5.82
N LEU A 45 -7.64 -9.19 -4.53
CA LEU A 45 -6.68 -8.75 -3.50
C LEU A 45 -5.43 -9.64 -3.46
N VAL A 46 -5.59 -10.97 -3.54
CA VAL A 46 -4.47 -11.91 -3.62
C VAL A 46 -3.58 -11.59 -4.82
N GLN A 47 -4.18 -11.42 -5.99
CA GLN A 47 -3.44 -11.16 -7.23
C GLN A 47 -2.71 -9.81 -7.22
N LYS A 48 -3.36 -8.77 -6.74
CA LYS A 48 -2.85 -7.40 -6.79
C LYS A 48 -1.86 -7.07 -5.66
N THR A 49 -2.07 -7.63 -4.48
CA THR A 49 -1.15 -7.41 -3.35
C THR A 49 0.04 -8.35 -3.34
N ARG A 50 0.00 -9.41 -4.14
CA ARG A 50 0.99 -10.50 -4.17
C ARG A 50 1.15 -11.22 -2.82
N LEU A 51 0.16 -11.09 -1.95
CA LEU A 51 0.08 -11.87 -0.72
C LEU A 51 -0.58 -13.21 -1.01
N THR A 52 -0.28 -14.21 -0.18
CA THR A 52 -0.90 -15.54 -0.33
C THR A 52 -2.39 -15.50 0.05
N ALA A 53 -3.17 -16.41 -0.49
CA ALA A 53 -4.60 -16.51 -0.17
C ALA A 53 -4.86 -16.72 1.33
N PRO A 54 -4.12 -17.59 2.06
CA PRO A 54 -4.26 -17.69 3.51
C PRO A 54 -3.95 -16.40 4.25
N THR A 55 -2.91 -15.67 3.85
CA THR A 55 -2.55 -14.38 4.46
C THR A 55 -3.66 -13.35 4.28
N ILE A 56 -4.20 -13.23 3.07
CA ILE A 56 -5.34 -12.35 2.79
C ILE A 56 -6.57 -12.75 3.60
N SER A 57 -6.88 -14.04 3.66
CA SER A 57 -8.06 -14.54 4.40
C SER A 57 -7.98 -14.19 5.89
N VAL A 58 -6.84 -14.42 6.52
CA VAL A 58 -6.61 -14.09 7.93
C VAL A 58 -6.64 -12.58 8.16
N ALA A 59 -5.99 -11.81 7.30
CA ALA A 59 -5.97 -10.35 7.39
C ALA A 59 -7.37 -9.75 7.26
N LEU A 60 -8.15 -10.18 6.27
CA LEU A 60 -9.51 -9.67 6.05
C LEU A 60 -10.45 -9.99 7.22
N ALA A 61 -10.39 -11.21 7.76
CA ALA A 61 -11.20 -11.59 8.91
C ALA A 61 -10.93 -10.69 10.11
N LYS A 62 -9.67 -10.40 10.37
CA LYS A 62 -9.26 -9.52 11.47
C LYS A 62 -9.62 -8.05 11.20
N MET A 63 -9.38 -7.58 9.98
CA MET A 63 -9.73 -6.22 9.57
C MET A 63 -11.24 -5.97 9.62
N GLU A 64 -12.04 -6.97 9.24
CA GLU A 64 -13.50 -6.91 9.35
C GLU A 64 -13.94 -6.82 10.81
N SER A 65 -13.36 -7.63 11.71
CA SER A 65 -13.65 -7.58 13.15
C SER A 65 -13.26 -6.24 13.78
N GLU A 66 -12.24 -5.57 13.26
CA GLU A 66 -11.79 -4.25 13.70
C GLU A 66 -12.55 -3.09 13.01
N GLY A 67 -13.44 -3.40 12.08
CA GLY A 67 -14.24 -2.41 11.35
C GLY A 67 -13.49 -1.62 10.28
N LEU A 68 -12.37 -2.13 9.77
CA LEU A 68 -11.57 -1.48 8.73
C LEU A 68 -12.06 -1.79 7.33
N VAL A 69 -12.63 -2.96 7.15
CA VAL A 69 -13.25 -3.42 5.90
C VAL A 69 -14.59 -4.07 6.21
N GLU A 70 -15.43 -4.18 5.19
CA GLU A 70 -16.68 -4.95 5.25
C GLU A 70 -16.81 -5.80 3.99
N ARG A 71 -17.47 -6.95 4.13
CA ARG A 71 -17.80 -7.83 3.02
C ARG A 71 -19.26 -7.70 2.69
N ARG A 72 -19.55 -7.55 1.41
CA ARG A 72 -20.92 -7.52 0.90
C ARG A 72 -21.08 -8.50 -0.25
N CYS A 73 -22.26 -9.11 -0.38
CA CYS A 73 -22.62 -9.85 -1.57
C CYS A 73 -22.66 -8.91 -2.77
N ASP A 74 -22.24 -9.42 -3.94
CA ASP A 74 -22.43 -8.73 -5.21
C ASP A 74 -23.92 -8.65 -5.54
N ASP A 75 -24.41 -7.46 -5.91
CA ASP A 75 -25.82 -7.24 -6.27
C ASP A 75 -26.24 -8.07 -7.51
N GLU A 76 -25.31 -8.32 -8.43
CA GLU A 76 -25.54 -9.11 -9.65
C GLU A 76 -25.37 -10.61 -9.43
N ASP A 77 -24.50 -11.03 -8.52
CA ASP A 77 -24.27 -12.44 -8.18
C ASP A 77 -24.09 -12.62 -6.67
N MET A 78 -25.14 -13.09 -6.00
CA MET A 78 -25.17 -13.36 -4.56
C MET A 78 -24.12 -14.39 -4.09
N ARG A 79 -23.48 -15.11 -5.02
CA ARG A 79 -22.40 -16.06 -4.71
C ARG A 79 -21.04 -15.38 -4.56
N ARG A 80 -20.91 -14.14 -5.05
CA ARG A 80 -19.68 -13.38 -5.00
C ARG A 80 -19.70 -12.41 -3.84
N MET A 81 -18.64 -12.46 -3.05
CA MET A 81 -18.37 -11.50 -1.98
C MET A 81 -17.36 -10.48 -2.45
N LYS A 82 -17.69 -9.20 -2.24
CA LYS A 82 -16.78 -8.09 -2.48
C LYS A 82 -16.35 -7.48 -1.15
N VAL A 83 -15.13 -6.99 -1.13
CA VAL A 83 -14.51 -6.34 0.03
C VAL A 83 -14.51 -4.84 -0.18
N TYR A 84 -15.02 -4.10 0.78
CA TYR A 84 -15.08 -2.64 0.77
C TYR A 84 -14.32 -2.07 1.96
N ILE A 85 -13.59 -0.98 1.71
CA ILE A 85 -12.97 -0.21 2.77
C ILE A 85 -14.04 0.61 3.49
N THR A 86 -14.00 0.65 4.83
CA THR A 86 -14.88 1.48 5.64
C THR A 86 -14.31 2.90 5.79
N GLU A 87 -15.11 3.81 6.33
CA GLU A 87 -14.64 5.14 6.70
C GLU A 87 -13.47 5.07 7.69
N LYS A 88 -13.56 4.18 8.68
CA LYS A 88 -12.46 3.90 9.62
C LYS A 88 -11.21 3.38 8.91
N GLY A 89 -11.36 2.47 7.94
CA GLY A 89 -10.28 1.97 7.12
C GLY A 89 -9.61 3.07 6.29
N ARG A 90 -10.39 3.98 5.72
CA ARG A 90 -9.87 5.15 4.99
C ARG A 90 -9.07 6.10 5.90
N ALA A 91 -9.54 6.33 7.11
CA ALA A 91 -8.81 7.14 8.09
C ALA A 91 -7.46 6.52 8.46
N VAL A 92 -7.39 5.20 8.59
CA VAL A 92 -6.14 4.47 8.80
C VAL A 92 -5.20 4.59 7.59
N ASP A 93 -5.72 4.43 6.37
CA ASP A 93 -4.94 4.62 5.14
C ASP A 93 -4.36 6.04 5.03
N ASP A 94 -5.17 7.06 5.28
CA ASP A 94 -4.74 8.46 5.31
C ASP A 94 -3.62 8.70 6.32
N SER A 95 -3.73 8.09 7.49
CA SER A 95 -2.72 8.14 8.54
C SER A 95 -1.39 7.48 8.11
N MET A 96 -1.47 6.37 7.38
CA MET A 96 -0.27 5.72 6.81
C MET A 96 0.39 6.59 5.73
N ARG A 97 -0.40 7.22 4.87
CA ARG A 97 0.10 8.15 3.84
C ARG A 97 0.78 9.36 4.46
N ALA A 98 0.21 9.90 5.54
CA ALA A 98 0.82 11.01 6.27
C ALA A 98 2.22 10.65 6.79
N ARG A 99 2.40 9.42 7.27
CA ARG A 99 3.72 8.93 7.71
C ARG A 99 4.72 8.77 6.58
N CYS A 100 4.28 8.27 5.44
CA CYS A 100 5.15 8.23 4.26
C CYS A 100 5.65 9.63 3.90
N ARG A 101 4.76 10.62 3.93
CA ARG A 101 5.15 12.03 3.69
C ARG A 101 6.14 12.56 4.72
N GLU A 102 5.99 12.20 6.00
CA GLU A 102 6.96 12.57 7.04
C GLU A 102 8.35 12.00 6.77
N VAL A 103 8.44 10.73 6.37
CA VAL A 103 9.70 10.10 6.01
C VAL A 103 10.28 10.74 4.74
N GLU A 104 9.44 11.05 3.74
CA GLU A 104 9.85 11.77 2.53
C GLU A 104 10.43 13.15 2.86
N GLN A 105 9.86 13.87 3.82
CA GLN A 105 10.40 15.14 4.28
C GLN A 105 11.81 14.99 4.89
N ILE A 106 12.02 13.93 5.67
CA ILE A 106 13.36 13.60 6.19
C ILE A 106 14.34 13.32 5.05
N MET A 107 13.91 12.56 4.05
CA MET A 107 14.74 12.25 2.87
C MET A 107 15.11 13.48 2.05
N GLN A 108 14.24 14.47 1.99
CA GLN A 108 14.41 15.68 1.20
C GLN A 108 15.15 16.79 1.96
N ALA A 109 15.37 16.64 3.26
CA ALA A 109 16.01 17.65 4.07
C ALA A 109 17.40 18.04 3.54
N GLY A 110 17.62 19.32 3.32
CA GLY A 110 18.88 19.84 2.80
C GLY A 110 19.03 19.82 1.28
N LEU A 111 18.06 19.25 0.54
CA LEU A 111 18.04 19.33 -0.92
C LEU A 111 17.44 20.67 -1.37
N THR A 112 18.05 21.27 -2.38
CA THR A 112 17.46 22.43 -3.06
C THR A 112 16.28 21.98 -3.93
N GLU A 113 15.39 22.91 -4.27
CA GLU A 113 14.28 22.65 -5.19
C GLU A 113 14.76 22.10 -6.54
N GLN A 114 15.85 22.63 -7.06
CA GLN A 114 16.46 22.18 -8.32
C GLN A 114 17.03 20.76 -8.21
N GLU A 115 17.69 20.42 -7.11
CA GLU A 115 18.17 19.05 -6.86
C GLU A 115 17.02 18.07 -6.74
N LEU A 116 15.94 18.46 -6.07
CA LEU A 116 14.75 17.62 -5.91
C LEU A 116 14.05 17.35 -7.24
N GLU A 117 13.90 18.38 -8.09
CA GLU A 117 13.34 18.23 -9.45
C GLU A 117 14.18 17.29 -10.30
N GLY A 118 15.50 17.46 -10.30
CA GLY A 118 16.44 16.60 -11.02
C GLY A 118 16.40 15.15 -10.55
N LEU A 119 16.37 14.94 -9.24
CA LEU A 119 16.25 13.62 -8.62
C LEU A 119 14.93 12.95 -9.01
N THR A 120 13.82 13.66 -8.91
CA THR A 120 12.48 13.15 -9.25
C THR A 120 12.43 12.73 -10.72
N ALA A 121 12.96 13.55 -11.62
CA ALA A 121 13.02 13.23 -13.05
C ALA A 121 13.87 11.98 -13.34
N ALA A 122 15.03 11.87 -12.69
CA ALA A 122 15.91 10.70 -12.85
C ALA A 122 15.29 9.42 -12.30
N LEU A 123 14.68 9.46 -11.11
CA LEU A 123 14.01 8.31 -10.50
C LEU A 123 12.80 7.85 -11.31
N ARG A 124 12.07 8.78 -11.92
CA ARG A 124 10.95 8.44 -12.81
C ARG A 124 11.43 7.62 -14.00
N LYS A 125 12.51 8.04 -14.67
CA LYS A 125 13.09 7.28 -15.78
C LYS A 125 13.54 5.89 -15.36
N ILE A 126 14.17 5.78 -14.19
CA ILE A 126 14.59 4.48 -13.66
C ILE A 126 13.39 3.57 -13.45
N LEU A 127 12.32 4.08 -12.86
CA LEU A 127 11.10 3.33 -12.62
C LEU A 127 10.44 2.88 -13.94
N GLU A 128 10.32 3.76 -14.90
CA GLU A 128 9.78 3.47 -16.24
C GLU A 128 10.58 2.35 -16.91
N ASN A 129 11.91 2.43 -16.93
CA ASN A 129 12.77 1.39 -17.49
C ASN A 129 12.59 0.02 -16.81
N MET A 130 12.41 0.01 -15.50
CA MET A 130 12.18 -1.23 -14.75
C MET A 130 10.82 -1.84 -15.08
N ILE A 131 9.77 -1.03 -15.17
CA ILE A 131 8.40 -1.48 -15.51
C ILE A 131 8.41 -2.09 -16.91
N GLU A 132 8.99 -1.39 -17.90
CA GLU A 132 9.09 -1.89 -19.28
C GLU A 132 9.85 -3.22 -19.35
N SER A 133 10.91 -3.37 -18.56
CA SER A 133 11.67 -4.62 -18.50
C SER A 133 10.88 -5.80 -17.95
N GLU A 134 9.98 -5.56 -17.01
CA GLU A 134 9.12 -6.60 -16.43
C GLU A 134 7.94 -6.96 -17.37
N GLU A 135 7.38 -5.98 -18.07
CA GLU A 135 6.28 -6.19 -19.02
C GLU A 135 6.71 -6.96 -20.29
N ASN A 136 7.99 -6.87 -20.65
CA ASN A 136 8.54 -7.55 -21.84
C ASN A 136 9.05 -8.98 -21.57
N LYS A 137 8.85 -9.51 -20.37
CA LYS A 137 9.18 -10.89 -19.99
C LYS A 137 7.98 -11.82 -20.18
#